data_79ef9e6ef36f6020391302c43ce23e08
#
_entry.id   79ef9e6ef36f6020391302c43ce23e08
#
_cell.length_a   1.000
_cell.length_b   1.000
_cell.length_c   1.000
_cell.angle_alpha   90.00
_cell.angle_beta   90.00
_cell.angle_gamma   90.00
#
_symmetry.space_group_name_H-M   'P 1'
#
loop_
_entity.id
_entity.type
_entity.pdbx_description
1 polymer ?
#
loop_
_entity_poly.entity_id
_entity_poly.type
_entity_poly.pdbx_seq_one_letter_code
_entity_poly.pdbx_strand_id
1 'polypeptide(L)'
;EKELNEIQALGLHGIKLHSDFQGFAIDDEKMLPVYKACMARDLPILFHMGDARSELSAPKKLANVLEKLPELKCIAAHLGGYQRWDEAKACLKGANVWVDTSSSLFVLSPDEARKSIEHFGMDKVMFGTDFPMWTHEKELERFFALAYGEEENRKMLYDNFEKLFKL
;
A
#
# COMPACT_ATOMS: atom_id res chain seq x y z
N GLU A 1 -10.20 14.54 13.64
CA GLU A 1 -11.53 14.07 14.04
C GLU A 1 -12.60 14.54 13.03
N LYS A 2 -12.74 15.84 12.79
CA LYS A 2 -13.75 16.40 11.88
C LYS A 2 -13.67 15.81 10.48
N GLU A 3 -12.48 15.80 9.88
CA GLU A 3 -12.23 15.23 8.54
C GLU A 3 -12.60 13.74 8.46
N LEU A 4 -12.25 12.94 9.48
CA LEU A 4 -12.57 11.52 9.49
C LEU A 4 -14.09 11.27 9.60
N ASN A 5 -14.82 12.11 10.33
CA ASN A 5 -16.27 12.04 10.40
C ASN A 5 -16.91 12.40 9.05
N GLU A 6 -16.35 13.39 8.35
CA GLU A 6 -16.80 13.79 7.01
C GLU A 6 -16.55 12.69 5.98
N ILE A 7 -15.37 12.04 6.01
CA ILE A 7 -15.03 10.88 5.18
C ILE A 7 -16.08 9.78 5.33
N GLN A 8 -16.46 9.44 6.58
CA GLN A 8 -17.50 8.44 6.84
C GLN A 8 -18.89 8.89 6.36
N ALA A 9 -19.24 10.15 6.59
CA ALA A 9 -20.54 10.69 6.15
C ALA A 9 -20.68 10.70 4.62
N LEU A 10 -19.56 10.83 3.90
CA LEU A 10 -19.51 10.75 2.43
C LEU A 10 -19.46 9.30 1.90
N GLY A 11 -19.43 8.29 2.77
CA GLY A 11 -19.32 6.89 2.38
C GLY A 11 -17.97 6.50 1.78
N LEU A 12 -16.90 7.23 2.10
CA LEU A 12 -15.55 6.89 1.65
C LEU A 12 -14.96 5.79 2.53
N HIS A 13 -14.22 4.88 1.91
CA HIS A 13 -13.78 3.62 2.53
C HIS A 13 -12.37 3.65 3.13
N GLY A 14 -11.62 4.74 2.97
CA GLY A 14 -10.25 4.85 3.49
C GLY A 14 -9.65 6.22 3.24
N ILE A 15 -8.38 6.38 3.62
CA ILE A 15 -7.64 7.64 3.41
C ILE A 15 -6.33 7.38 2.67
N LYS A 16 -5.86 8.35 1.89
CA LYS A 16 -4.52 8.38 1.30
C LYS A 16 -3.65 9.38 2.03
N LEU A 17 -2.43 8.97 2.40
CA LEU A 17 -1.38 9.85 2.93
C LEU A 17 -0.15 9.81 2.01
N HIS A 18 0.43 10.99 1.78
CA HIS A 18 1.67 11.14 1.03
C HIS A 18 2.68 11.93 1.85
N SER A 19 3.42 11.22 2.68
CA SER A 19 4.33 11.79 3.69
C SER A 19 5.31 12.80 3.12
N ASP A 20 5.89 12.50 1.94
CA ASP A 20 6.90 13.37 1.32
C ASP A 20 6.31 14.70 0.85
N PHE A 21 5.07 14.70 0.33
CA PHE A 21 4.38 15.92 -0.08
C PHE A 21 3.77 16.69 1.09
N GLN A 22 3.32 15.97 2.11
CA GLN A 22 2.68 16.55 3.29
C GLN A 22 3.70 16.96 4.37
N GLY A 23 4.98 16.58 4.23
CA GLY A 23 6.08 17.03 5.07
C GLY A 23 6.12 16.41 6.48
N PHE A 24 5.72 15.12 6.63
CA PHE A 24 5.83 14.41 7.90
C PHE A 24 6.44 13.01 7.71
N ALA A 25 7.15 12.49 8.70
CA ALA A 25 7.59 11.12 8.70
C ALA A 25 6.42 10.18 9.07
N ILE A 26 6.29 9.02 8.40
CA ILE A 26 5.23 8.05 8.72
C ILE A 26 5.23 7.67 10.21
N ASP A 27 6.42 7.54 10.82
CA ASP A 27 6.59 7.17 12.23
C ASP A 27 6.65 8.36 13.19
N ASP A 28 6.33 9.59 12.76
CA ASP A 28 6.23 10.75 13.65
C ASP A 28 5.15 10.47 14.71
N GLU A 29 5.52 10.63 15.99
CA GLU A 29 4.62 10.37 17.11
C GLU A 29 3.34 11.22 17.07
N LYS A 30 3.39 12.39 16.45
CA LYS A 30 2.23 13.26 16.22
C LYS A 30 1.19 12.62 15.29
N MET A 31 1.59 11.65 14.46
CA MET A 31 0.69 10.93 13.56
C MET A 31 -0.02 9.75 14.24
N LEU A 32 0.50 9.21 15.34
CA LEU A 32 -0.11 8.08 16.04
C LEU A 32 -1.57 8.32 16.45
N PRO A 33 -1.98 9.50 16.96
CA PRO A 33 -3.39 9.78 17.22
C PRO A 33 -4.27 9.72 15.97
N VAL A 34 -3.75 10.13 14.80
CA VAL A 34 -4.47 10.06 13.52
C VAL A 34 -4.69 8.59 13.12
N TYR A 35 -3.65 7.77 13.20
CA TYR A 35 -3.73 6.34 12.88
C TYR A 35 -4.71 5.60 13.82
N LYS A 36 -4.65 5.87 15.12
CA LYS A 36 -5.60 5.33 16.09
C LYS A 36 -7.05 5.75 15.80
N ALA A 37 -7.25 6.99 15.38
CA ALA A 37 -8.57 7.50 15.00
C ALA A 37 -9.12 6.82 13.72
N CYS A 38 -8.24 6.46 12.76
CA CYS A 38 -8.58 5.67 11.60
C CYS A 38 -8.94 4.22 12.00
N MET A 39 -8.13 3.60 12.88
CA MET A 39 -8.40 2.25 13.40
C MET A 39 -9.77 2.18 14.09
N ALA A 40 -10.09 3.16 14.95
CA ALA A 40 -11.37 3.23 15.65
C ALA A 40 -12.59 3.33 14.73
N ARG A 41 -12.38 3.75 13.48
CA ARG A 41 -13.41 3.89 12.44
C ARG A 41 -13.36 2.80 11.36
N ASP A 42 -12.48 1.82 11.53
CA ASP A 42 -12.21 0.78 10.53
C ASP A 42 -11.84 1.34 9.14
N LEU A 43 -11.15 2.48 9.10
CA LEU A 43 -10.70 3.14 7.87
C LEU A 43 -9.26 2.73 7.55
N PRO A 44 -9.02 1.93 6.51
CA PRO A 44 -7.68 1.61 6.03
C PRO A 44 -6.95 2.87 5.55
N ILE A 45 -5.62 2.86 5.70
CA ILE A 45 -4.75 3.94 5.23
C ILE A 45 -3.90 3.44 4.07
N LEU A 46 -4.00 4.10 2.91
CA LEU A 46 -3.07 3.93 1.80
C LEU A 46 -1.91 4.92 1.99
N PHE A 47 -0.74 4.40 2.30
CA PHE A 47 0.48 5.20 2.38
C PHE A 47 1.20 5.23 1.03
N HIS A 48 1.62 6.41 0.58
CA HIS A 48 2.71 6.49 -0.39
C HIS A 48 3.98 5.95 0.26
N MET A 49 4.70 5.06 -0.43
CA MET A 49 5.86 4.38 0.12
C MET A 49 7.07 4.52 -0.78
N GLY A 50 8.18 4.93 -0.16
CA GLY A 50 9.48 5.02 -0.81
C GLY A 50 9.66 6.24 -1.70
N ASP A 51 10.81 6.80 -1.65
CA ASP A 51 11.40 7.76 -2.59
C ASP A 51 12.91 7.72 -2.35
N ALA A 52 13.70 7.61 -3.41
CA ALA A 52 15.17 7.59 -3.27
C ALA A 52 15.74 8.91 -2.70
N ARG A 53 14.95 9.99 -2.72
CA ARG A 53 15.37 11.34 -2.29
C ARG A 53 14.85 11.73 -0.91
N SER A 54 14.02 10.88 -0.28
CA SER A 54 13.35 11.19 0.98
C SER A 54 13.29 9.97 1.90
N GLU A 55 13.45 10.23 3.19
CA GLU A 55 13.27 9.22 4.23
C GLU A 55 11.88 9.25 4.89
N LEU A 56 11.03 10.22 4.53
CA LEU A 56 9.75 10.42 5.20
C LEU A 56 8.78 9.26 5.00
N SER A 57 8.80 8.63 3.82
CA SER A 57 8.00 7.46 3.45
C SER A 57 8.80 6.15 3.37
N ALA A 58 9.97 6.09 4.02
CA ALA A 58 10.79 4.88 4.02
C ALA A 58 10.04 3.66 4.60
N PRO A 59 10.20 2.45 4.03
CA PRO A 59 9.55 1.23 4.52
C PRO A 59 9.78 0.96 6.00
N LYS A 60 10.99 1.22 6.51
CA LYS A 60 11.31 1.08 7.94
C LYS A 60 10.41 1.92 8.83
N LYS A 61 10.00 3.11 8.38
CA LYS A 61 9.10 3.98 9.17
C LYS A 61 7.71 3.37 9.32
N LEU A 62 7.18 2.77 8.27
CA LEU A 62 5.91 2.04 8.37
C LEU A 62 6.06 0.82 9.29
N ALA A 63 7.16 0.08 9.20
CA ALA A 63 7.45 -1.02 10.12
C ALA A 63 7.42 -0.56 11.59
N ASN A 64 8.06 0.58 11.91
CA ASN A 64 8.03 1.16 13.26
C ASN A 64 6.60 1.49 13.74
N VAL A 65 5.72 1.93 12.83
CA VAL A 65 4.30 2.17 13.17
C VAL A 65 3.58 0.85 13.43
N LEU A 66 3.80 -0.17 12.60
CA LEU A 66 3.14 -1.47 12.73
C LEU A 66 3.60 -2.24 13.96
N GLU A 67 4.83 -2.02 14.45
CA GLU A 67 5.27 -2.51 15.75
C GLU A 67 4.45 -1.92 16.92
N LYS A 68 4.08 -0.64 16.82
CA LYS A 68 3.26 0.06 17.83
C LYS A 68 1.76 -0.16 17.66
N LEU A 69 1.31 -0.36 16.43
CA LEU A 69 -0.10 -0.48 16.03
C LEU A 69 -0.29 -1.69 15.09
N PRO A 70 -0.15 -2.92 15.58
CA PRO A 70 -0.17 -4.14 14.74
C PRO A 70 -1.53 -4.42 14.09
N GLU A 71 -2.60 -3.81 14.58
CA GLU A 71 -3.94 -3.95 14.03
C GLU A 71 -4.29 -2.86 12.99
N LEU A 72 -3.37 -1.91 12.72
CA LEU A 72 -3.59 -0.87 11.73
C LEU A 72 -3.77 -1.52 10.35
N LYS A 73 -4.92 -1.29 9.75
CA LYS A 73 -5.17 -1.67 8.36
C LYS A 73 -4.49 -0.66 7.45
N CYS A 74 -3.50 -1.10 6.71
CA CYS A 74 -2.80 -0.22 5.78
C CYS A 74 -2.36 -0.92 4.50
N ILE A 75 -2.22 -0.10 3.48
CA ILE A 75 -1.69 -0.47 2.18
C ILE A 75 -0.39 0.33 2.00
N ALA A 76 0.70 -0.38 1.83
CA ALA A 76 1.98 0.21 1.46
C ALA A 76 2.07 0.23 -0.08
N ALA A 77 1.84 1.39 -0.68
CA ALA A 77 1.85 1.56 -2.12
C ALA A 77 3.17 1.13 -2.77
N HIS A 78 3.13 0.84 -4.07
CA HIS A 78 4.31 0.60 -4.89
C HIS A 78 5.11 -0.63 -4.46
N LEU A 79 4.42 -1.77 -4.23
CA LEU A 79 5.00 -3.00 -3.68
C LEU A 79 5.82 -2.73 -2.39
N GLY A 80 5.27 -1.85 -1.53
CA GLY A 80 5.82 -1.52 -0.24
C GLY A 80 6.90 -0.43 -0.23
N GLY A 81 7.38 0.05 -1.40
CA GLY A 81 8.39 1.11 -1.42
C GLY A 81 8.98 1.39 -2.80
N TYR A 82 8.50 2.43 -3.48
CA TYR A 82 9.05 2.88 -4.76
C TYR A 82 10.56 3.12 -4.67
N GLN A 83 11.33 2.49 -5.57
CA GLN A 83 12.80 2.51 -5.60
C GLN A 83 13.50 1.98 -4.32
N ARG A 84 12.75 1.41 -3.36
CA ARG A 84 13.26 0.85 -2.09
C ARG A 84 12.70 -0.56 -1.82
N TRP A 85 12.43 -1.34 -2.88
CA TRP A 85 11.77 -2.66 -2.78
C TRP A 85 12.51 -3.67 -1.91
N ASP A 86 13.86 -3.65 -1.90
CA ASP A 86 14.63 -4.56 -1.04
C ASP A 86 14.49 -4.20 0.43
N GLU A 87 14.47 -2.90 0.75
CA GLU A 87 14.18 -2.43 2.11
C GLU A 87 12.74 -2.79 2.51
N ALA A 88 11.76 -2.59 1.62
CA ALA A 88 10.37 -2.95 1.87
C ALA A 88 10.23 -4.45 2.21
N LYS A 89 10.84 -5.32 1.42
CA LYS A 89 10.88 -6.76 1.70
C LYS A 89 11.52 -7.08 3.04
N ALA A 90 12.62 -6.42 3.39
CA ALA A 90 13.32 -6.66 4.65
C ALA A 90 12.55 -6.15 5.87
N CYS A 91 11.96 -4.94 5.78
CA CYS A 91 11.32 -4.28 6.91
C CYS A 91 9.86 -4.69 7.14
N LEU A 92 9.12 -5.03 6.07
CA LEU A 92 7.69 -5.32 6.15
C LEU A 92 7.37 -6.81 6.15
N LYS A 93 8.39 -7.68 6.17
CA LYS A 93 8.22 -9.13 6.23
C LYS A 93 7.44 -9.54 7.48
N GLY A 94 6.33 -10.26 7.28
CA GLY A 94 5.50 -10.74 8.38
C GLY A 94 4.62 -9.68 9.05
N ALA A 95 4.71 -8.41 8.62
CA ALA A 95 3.81 -7.37 9.08
C ALA A 95 2.38 -7.55 8.53
N ASN A 96 1.38 -7.08 9.28
CA ASN A 96 0.00 -7.06 8.78
C ASN A 96 -0.23 -5.88 7.85
N VAL A 97 0.37 -5.95 6.66
CA VAL A 97 0.34 -4.90 5.65
C VAL A 97 -0.12 -5.45 4.31
N TRP A 98 -0.88 -4.67 3.58
CA TRP A 98 -1.21 -4.90 2.18
C TRP A 98 -0.27 -4.07 1.31
N VAL A 99 -0.05 -4.50 0.08
CA VAL A 99 0.73 -3.73 -0.91
C VAL A 99 -0.05 -3.63 -2.21
N ASP A 100 0.26 -2.66 -3.05
CA ASP A 100 -0.29 -2.59 -4.40
C ASP A 100 0.82 -2.55 -5.46
N THR A 101 0.45 -2.82 -6.71
CA THR A 101 1.40 -2.89 -7.83
C THR A 101 1.67 -1.53 -8.47
N SER A 102 1.00 -0.47 -8.02
CA SER A 102 1.08 0.85 -8.63
C SER A 102 2.52 1.34 -8.77
N SER A 103 2.83 2.00 -9.86
CA SER A 103 4.16 2.56 -10.17
C SER A 103 5.35 1.63 -9.95
N SER A 104 5.15 0.31 -10.00
CA SER A 104 6.22 -0.69 -9.82
C SER A 104 6.49 -1.48 -11.09
N LEU A 105 5.44 -1.87 -11.81
CA LEU A 105 5.55 -2.78 -12.96
C LEU A 105 6.18 -2.14 -14.21
N PHE A 106 6.37 -0.84 -14.25
CA PHE A 106 7.08 -0.16 -15.34
C PHE A 106 8.60 -0.14 -15.13
N VAL A 107 9.07 -0.38 -13.90
CA VAL A 107 10.50 -0.37 -13.52
C VAL A 107 11.01 -1.78 -13.33
N LEU A 108 10.29 -2.59 -12.56
CA LEU A 108 10.68 -3.96 -12.26
C LEU A 108 10.44 -4.86 -13.47
N SER A 109 11.39 -5.75 -13.73
CA SER A 109 11.13 -6.87 -14.64
C SER A 109 9.99 -7.74 -14.11
N PRO A 110 9.29 -8.51 -14.95
CA PRO A 110 8.25 -9.43 -14.49
C PRO A 110 8.74 -10.39 -13.38
N ASP A 111 9.97 -10.89 -13.47
CA ASP A 111 10.54 -11.78 -12.47
C ASP A 111 10.79 -11.09 -11.12
N GLU A 112 11.27 -9.85 -11.12
CA GLU A 112 11.46 -9.06 -9.90
C GLU A 112 10.14 -8.70 -9.24
N ALA A 113 9.15 -8.31 -10.05
CA ALA A 113 7.80 -8.03 -9.57
C ALA A 113 7.16 -9.29 -8.97
N ARG A 114 7.25 -10.45 -9.64
CA ARG A 114 6.77 -11.73 -9.10
C ARG A 114 7.41 -12.07 -7.76
N LYS A 115 8.75 -11.96 -7.64
CA LYS A 115 9.45 -12.20 -6.38
C LYS A 115 8.97 -11.29 -5.26
N SER A 116 8.65 -10.03 -5.55
CA SER A 116 8.10 -9.10 -4.57
C SER A 116 6.67 -9.47 -4.17
N ILE A 117 5.83 -9.82 -5.13
CA ILE A 117 4.45 -10.27 -4.89
C ILE A 117 4.44 -11.56 -4.05
N GLU A 118 5.26 -12.54 -4.41
CA GLU A 118 5.40 -13.81 -3.67
C GLU A 118 5.91 -13.59 -2.25
N HIS A 119 6.81 -12.61 -2.07
CA HIS A 119 7.35 -12.27 -0.75
C HIS A 119 6.27 -11.74 0.21
N PHE A 120 5.38 -10.86 -0.25
CA PHE A 120 4.27 -10.34 0.55
C PHE A 120 3.11 -11.34 0.66
N GLY A 121 3.05 -12.29 -0.27
CA GLY A 121 1.95 -13.25 -0.41
C GLY A 121 0.78 -12.69 -1.21
N MET A 122 0.30 -13.45 -2.18
CA MET A 122 -0.74 -13.02 -3.13
C MET A 122 -2.03 -12.55 -2.45
N ASP A 123 -2.34 -13.05 -1.26
CA ASP A 123 -3.51 -12.63 -0.47
C ASP A 123 -3.38 -11.24 0.16
N LYS A 124 -2.23 -10.59 0.00
CA LYS A 124 -1.91 -9.26 0.53
C LYS A 124 -1.52 -8.26 -0.56
N VAL A 125 -1.58 -8.66 -1.83
CA VAL A 125 -1.24 -7.80 -2.97
C VAL A 125 -2.50 -7.40 -3.70
N MET A 126 -2.60 -6.13 -4.06
CA MET A 126 -3.67 -5.57 -4.88
C MET A 126 -3.12 -4.96 -6.16
N PHE A 127 -3.89 -5.01 -7.22
CA PHE A 127 -3.61 -4.25 -8.43
C PHE A 127 -3.83 -2.76 -8.17
N GLY A 128 -2.91 -1.93 -8.62
CA GLY A 128 -3.01 -0.47 -8.57
C GLY A 128 -2.36 0.17 -9.79
N THR A 129 -2.81 1.35 -10.19
CA THR A 129 -2.32 2.05 -11.39
C THR A 129 -1.55 3.32 -11.10
N ASP A 130 -1.77 3.96 -9.95
CA ASP A 130 -1.28 5.30 -9.66
C ASP A 130 -1.79 6.36 -10.68
N PHE A 131 -3.03 6.15 -11.17
CA PHE A 131 -3.65 7.13 -12.07
C PHE A 131 -3.67 8.54 -11.45
N PRO A 132 -3.33 9.61 -12.18
CA PRO A 132 -3.15 9.70 -13.64
C PRO A 132 -1.72 9.50 -14.14
N MET A 133 -0.77 9.06 -13.32
CA MET A 133 0.61 8.79 -13.74
C MET A 133 0.65 7.73 -14.86
N TRP A 134 -0.14 6.67 -14.71
CA TRP A 134 -0.26 5.58 -15.68
C TRP A 134 -1.73 5.34 -16.03
N THR A 135 -1.99 4.95 -17.28
CA THR A 135 -3.35 4.55 -17.69
C THR A 135 -3.66 3.13 -17.20
N HIS A 136 -4.94 2.88 -16.91
CA HIS A 136 -5.39 1.53 -16.49
C HIS A 136 -5.02 0.46 -17.50
N GLU A 137 -5.15 0.74 -18.81
CA GLU A 137 -4.81 -0.18 -19.89
C GLU A 137 -3.34 -0.61 -19.84
N LYS A 138 -2.41 0.36 -19.73
CA LYS A 138 -0.98 0.05 -19.67
C LYS A 138 -0.59 -0.73 -18.42
N GLU A 139 -1.18 -0.39 -17.28
CA GLU A 139 -0.89 -1.13 -16.05
C GLU A 139 -1.48 -2.55 -16.08
N LEU A 140 -2.66 -2.75 -16.69
CA LEU A 140 -3.22 -4.08 -16.92
C LEU A 140 -2.34 -4.92 -17.87
N GLU A 141 -1.83 -4.31 -18.96
CA GLU A 141 -0.87 -4.99 -19.84
C GLU A 141 0.37 -5.48 -19.07
N ARG A 142 0.97 -4.63 -18.24
CA ARG A 142 2.12 -4.99 -17.40
C ARG A 142 1.77 -6.05 -16.36
N PHE A 143 0.58 -5.95 -15.75
CA PHE A 143 0.10 -6.90 -14.77
C PHE A 143 -0.10 -8.28 -15.39
N PHE A 144 -0.75 -8.39 -16.55
CA PHE A 144 -0.94 -9.67 -17.22
C PHE A 144 0.36 -10.25 -17.79
N ALA A 145 1.37 -9.43 -18.06
CA ALA A 145 2.71 -9.90 -18.42
C ALA A 145 3.41 -10.65 -17.28
N LEU A 146 2.91 -10.55 -16.03
CA LEU A 146 3.38 -11.40 -14.92
C LEU A 146 3.00 -12.87 -15.09
N ALA A 147 2.07 -13.18 -15.99
CA ALA A 147 1.66 -14.55 -16.35
C ALA A 147 1.19 -15.41 -15.16
N TYR A 148 0.48 -14.82 -14.22
CA TYR A 148 -0.25 -15.57 -13.18
C TYR A 148 -1.51 -16.22 -13.74
N GLY A 149 -2.00 -17.25 -13.05
CA GLY A 149 -3.25 -17.90 -13.39
C GLY A 149 -4.49 -17.06 -13.09
N GLU A 150 -5.65 -17.53 -13.52
CA GLU A 150 -6.92 -16.81 -13.37
C GLU A 150 -7.29 -16.56 -11.90
N GLU A 151 -7.05 -17.54 -11.03
CA GLU A 151 -7.33 -17.44 -9.60
C GLU A 151 -6.46 -16.36 -8.91
N GLU A 152 -5.15 -16.37 -9.17
CA GLU A 152 -4.22 -15.39 -8.63
C GLU A 152 -4.53 -13.98 -9.15
N ASN A 153 -4.83 -13.86 -10.44
CA ASN A 153 -5.23 -12.58 -11.04
C ASN A 153 -6.49 -12.06 -10.40
N ARG A 154 -7.51 -12.89 -10.20
CA ARG A 154 -8.75 -12.50 -9.54
C ARG A 154 -8.51 -12.00 -8.11
N LYS A 155 -7.68 -12.69 -7.34
CA LYS A 155 -7.32 -12.25 -5.98
C LYS A 155 -6.76 -10.84 -5.97
N MET A 156 -5.75 -10.57 -6.81
CA MET A 156 -5.07 -9.28 -6.83
C MET A 156 -5.89 -8.16 -7.46
N LEU A 157 -6.73 -8.48 -8.45
CA LEU A 157 -7.57 -7.50 -9.13
C LEU A 157 -8.84 -7.14 -8.33
N TYR A 158 -9.33 -8.05 -7.46
CA TYR A 158 -10.66 -7.90 -6.88
C TYR A 158 -10.77 -8.41 -5.42
N ASP A 159 -10.57 -9.71 -5.16
CA ASP A 159 -10.95 -10.34 -3.89
C ASP A 159 -10.21 -9.73 -2.68
N ASN A 160 -8.95 -9.36 -2.86
CA ASN A 160 -8.15 -8.74 -1.80
C ASN A 160 -8.65 -7.35 -1.42
N PHE A 161 -9.14 -6.58 -2.39
CA PHE A 161 -9.74 -5.29 -2.15
C PHE A 161 -11.04 -5.44 -1.35
N GLU A 162 -11.96 -6.31 -1.80
CA GLU A 162 -13.20 -6.58 -1.07
C GLU A 162 -12.93 -7.02 0.37
N LYS A 163 -11.97 -7.92 0.56
CA LYS A 163 -11.59 -8.44 1.88
C LYS A 163 -11.09 -7.33 2.82
N LEU A 164 -10.25 -6.41 2.32
CA LEU A 164 -9.70 -5.33 3.15
C LEU A 164 -10.77 -4.32 3.51
N PHE A 165 -11.60 -3.92 2.52
CA PHE A 165 -12.60 -2.86 2.67
C PHE A 165 -13.98 -3.37 3.12
N LYS A 166 -14.17 -4.69 3.20
CA LYS A 166 -15.43 -5.35 3.61
C LYS A 166 -16.62 -4.94 2.74
N LEU A 167 -16.42 -4.93 1.42
CA LEU A 167 -17.43 -4.60 0.41
C LEU A 167 -18.18 -5.84 -0.07
#